data_807f95bfb91fbd25aa9873a0fe581849
#
_entry.id   807f95bfb91fbd25aa9873a0fe581849
#
_cell.length_a   1.000
_cell.length_b   1.000
_cell.length_c   1.000
_cell.angle_alpha   90.00
_cell.angle_beta   90.00
_cell.angle_gamma   90.00
#
_symmetry.space_group_name_H-M   'P 1'
#
loop_
_entity.id
_entity.type
_entity.pdbx_description
1 polymer ?
#
loop_
_entity_poly.entity_id
_entity_poly.type
_entity_poly.pdbx_seq_one_letter_code
_entity_poly.pdbx_strand_id
1 'polypeptide(L)'
;TDWTGNRVTCRDWFQLSLKEGLTVFRDQEYTSDMYSRGVKRIHDIQLLKTIQFSEDASPTSHPVKPSSYIEINNFYTPTVYEKGAEVIRLIHTTVGEKNFQKGMKLYISRHDGKAATCDDFLLAMQDASGEDLSLFEHWYTQSGTPELNVVIKYIAKSNHLHAVSYTHLTLPTNA
;
A
#
# COMPACT_ATOMS: atom_id res chain seq x y z
N THR A 1 12.99 1.12 11.08
CA THR A 1 11.80 0.84 11.92
C THR A 1 11.76 1.58 13.26
N ASP A 2 12.82 2.28 13.68
CA ASP A 2 12.90 2.84 15.04
C ASP A 2 11.77 3.81 15.39
N TRP A 3 11.40 4.71 14.49
CA TRP A 3 10.29 5.65 14.70
C TRP A 3 8.93 5.03 14.40
N THR A 4 8.80 4.35 13.26
CA THR A 4 7.54 3.82 12.73
C THR A 4 7.41 2.31 12.96
N GLY A 5 7.80 1.82 14.09
CA GLY A 5 7.76 0.40 14.45
C GLY A 5 8.05 0.18 15.92
N ASN A 6 9.03 0.90 16.45
CA ASN A 6 9.41 0.80 17.86
C ASN A 6 8.82 1.95 18.68
N ARG A 7 8.98 3.21 18.24
CA ARG A 7 8.46 4.39 18.95
C ARG A 7 6.94 4.52 18.82
N VAL A 8 6.39 4.37 17.60
CA VAL A 8 4.98 4.11 17.36
C VAL A 8 4.88 2.64 17.00
N THR A 9 4.43 1.80 17.94
CA THR A 9 4.37 0.35 17.75
C THR A 9 3.05 -0.10 17.14
N CYS A 10 2.98 -1.33 16.62
CA CYS A 10 1.73 -1.93 16.19
C CYS A 10 0.90 -2.37 17.39
N ARG A 11 -0.41 -2.11 17.38
CA ARG A 11 -1.33 -2.53 18.44
C ARG A 11 -1.41 -4.05 18.58
N ASP A 12 -1.34 -4.73 17.46
CA ASP A 12 -1.40 -6.18 17.37
C ASP A 12 -0.69 -6.63 16.07
N TRP A 13 -0.53 -7.95 15.91
CA TRP A 13 0.18 -8.52 14.77
C TRP A 13 -0.55 -8.34 13.43
N PHE A 14 -1.86 -8.13 13.42
CA PHE A 14 -2.61 -7.85 12.19
C PHE A 14 -2.24 -6.50 11.58
N GLN A 15 -1.64 -5.61 12.37
CA GLN A 15 -1.17 -4.30 11.94
C GLN A 15 0.28 -4.32 11.42
N LEU A 16 0.89 -5.47 11.20
CA LEU A 16 2.32 -5.60 10.90
C LEU A 16 2.76 -4.74 9.70
N SER A 17 1.93 -4.65 8.66
CA SER A 17 2.22 -3.82 7.48
C SER A 17 2.33 -2.33 7.81
N LEU A 18 1.72 -1.87 8.89
CA LEU A 18 1.85 -0.48 9.36
C LEU A 18 3.31 -0.09 9.59
N LYS A 19 4.12 -1.02 10.11
CA LYS A 19 5.55 -0.77 10.27
C LYS A 19 6.38 -1.27 9.08
N GLU A 20 6.10 -2.47 8.58
CA GLU A 20 6.94 -3.08 7.54
C GLU A 20 6.70 -2.43 6.17
N GLY A 21 5.44 -2.26 5.74
CA GLY A 21 5.11 -1.59 4.49
C GLY A 21 5.56 -0.12 4.48
N LEU A 22 5.36 0.60 5.57
CA LEU A 22 5.82 1.98 5.69
C LEU A 22 7.36 2.07 5.68
N THR A 23 8.05 1.11 6.28
CA THR A 23 9.52 1.06 6.27
C THR A 23 10.05 0.79 4.87
N VAL A 24 9.48 -0.18 4.15
CA VAL A 24 9.86 -0.48 2.75
C VAL A 24 9.60 0.75 1.87
N PHE A 25 8.45 1.40 1.98
CA PHE A 25 8.15 2.62 1.24
C PHE A 25 9.20 3.71 1.50
N ARG A 26 9.57 3.94 2.76
CA ARG A 26 10.58 4.95 3.13
C ARG A 26 11.98 4.59 2.61
N ASP A 27 12.35 3.32 2.64
CA ASP A 27 13.60 2.83 2.04
C ASP A 27 13.62 3.08 0.52
N GLN A 28 12.53 2.77 -0.17
CA GLN A 28 12.37 3.01 -1.59
C GLN A 28 12.48 4.50 -1.95
N GLU A 29 11.82 5.38 -1.18
CA GLU A 29 11.89 6.83 -1.40
C GLU A 29 13.30 7.38 -1.09
N TYR A 30 13.92 6.96 0.01
CA TYR A 30 15.28 7.35 0.34
C TYR A 30 16.28 6.93 -0.76
N THR A 31 16.20 5.70 -1.22
CA THR A 31 17.07 5.20 -2.30
C THR A 31 16.80 5.98 -3.61
N SER A 32 15.55 6.32 -3.89
CA SER A 32 15.16 7.13 -5.04
C SER A 32 15.75 8.55 -5.00
N ASP A 33 15.82 9.15 -3.82
CA ASP A 33 16.38 10.49 -3.61
C ASP A 33 17.92 10.50 -3.69
N MET A 34 18.54 9.43 -3.21
CA MET A 34 20.02 9.31 -3.22
C MET A 34 20.59 8.90 -4.56
N TYR A 35 19.81 8.22 -5.41
CA TYR A 35 20.26 7.66 -6.69
C TYR A 35 19.29 8.02 -7.83
N SER A 36 18.81 7.01 -8.56
CA SER A 36 17.91 7.20 -9.70
C SER A 36 16.51 6.68 -9.37
N ARG A 37 15.55 7.59 -9.28
CA ARG A 37 14.13 7.26 -9.01
C ARG A 37 13.56 6.30 -10.04
N GLY A 38 13.86 6.51 -11.33
CA GLY A 38 13.37 5.63 -12.40
C GLY A 38 13.93 4.21 -12.31
N VAL A 39 15.25 4.08 -12.07
CA VAL A 39 15.91 2.77 -11.95
C VAL A 39 15.41 2.04 -10.70
N LYS A 40 15.33 2.74 -9.56
CA LYS A 40 14.79 2.15 -8.32
C LYS A 40 13.36 1.65 -8.53
N ARG A 41 12.49 2.47 -9.15
CA ARG A 41 11.10 2.08 -9.40
C ARG A 41 10.97 0.86 -10.31
N ILE A 42 11.78 0.74 -11.35
CA ILE A 42 11.81 -0.43 -12.23
C ILE A 42 12.18 -1.69 -11.43
N HIS A 43 13.21 -1.59 -10.60
CA HIS A 43 13.62 -2.70 -9.74
C HIS A 43 12.52 -3.11 -8.74
N ASP A 44 11.88 -2.15 -8.07
CA ASP A 44 10.81 -2.43 -7.10
C ASP A 44 9.60 -3.10 -7.78
N ILE A 45 9.22 -2.64 -8.98
CA ILE A 45 8.13 -3.27 -9.75
C ILE A 45 8.51 -4.68 -10.20
N GLN A 46 9.76 -4.93 -10.57
CA GLN A 46 10.22 -6.28 -10.92
C GLN A 46 10.10 -7.21 -9.71
N LEU A 47 10.55 -6.77 -8.55
CA LEU A 47 10.43 -7.54 -7.30
C LEU A 47 8.96 -7.83 -6.96
N LEU A 48 8.11 -6.80 -7.01
CA LEU A 48 6.68 -6.92 -6.76
C LEU A 48 6.02 -7.97 -7.68
N LYS A 49 6.29 -7.88 -8.99
CA LYS A 49 5.71 -8.78 -9.99
C LYS A 49 6.20 -10.23 -9.85
N THR A 50 7.48 -10.43 -9.56
CA THR A 50 8.07 -11.77 -9.50
C THR A 50 7.75 -12.51 -8.21
N ILE A 51 7.60 -11.82 -7.09
CA ILE A 51 7.42 -12.43 -5.77
C ILE A 51 5.99 -12.23 -5.26
N GLN A 52 5.55 -10.96 -5.13
CA GLN A 52 4.28 -10.67 -4.48
C GLN A 52 3.07 -11.05 -5.35
N PHE A 53 3.09 -10.80 -6.66
CA PHE A 53 2.00 -11.23 -7.54
C PHE A 53 1.90 -12.76 -7.60
N SER A 54 3.03 -13.47 -7.51
CA SER A 54 3.04 -14.92 -7.42
C SER A 54 2.41 -15.42 -6.12
N GLU A 55 2.64 -14.73 -5.01
CA GLU A 55 1.98 -15.01 -3.73
C GLU A 55 0.47 -14.75 -3.81
N ASP A 56 0.05 -13.61 -4.36
CA ASP A 56 -1.37 -13.25 -4.54
C ASP A 56 -2.12 -14.24 -5.46
N ALA A 57 -1.43 -14.88 -6.39
CA ALA A 57 -1.99 -15.88 -7.30
C ALA A 57 -1.96 -17.32 -6.74
N SER A 58 -1.46 -17.51 -5.51
CA SER A 58 -1.27 -18.82 -4.90
C SER A 58 -2.32 -19.11 -3.81
N PRO A 59 -2.42 -20.35 -3.32
CA PRO A 59 -3.26 -20.70 -2.17
C PRO A 59 -2.90 -19.97 -0.87
N THR A 60 -1.70 -19.39 -0.81
CA THR A 60 -1.23 -18.59 0.33
C THR A 60 -1.60 -17.10 0.23
N SER A 61 -2.38 -16.70 -0.78
CA SER A 61 -2.89 -15.35 -0.93
C SER A 61 -3.62 -14.87 0.32
N HIS A 62 -3.30 -13.69 0.78
CA HIS A 62 -3.90 -13.08 1.96
C HIS A 62 -3.91 -11.54 1.85
N PRO A 63 -4.75 -10.84 2.61
CA PRO A 63 -4.75 -9.38 2.66
C PRO A 63 -3.46 -8.80 3.25
N VAL A 64 -3.17 -7.53 2.96
CA VAL A 64 -2.08 -6.77 3.60
C VAL A 64 -2.28 -6.67 5.12
N LYS A 65 -3.55 -6.56 5.56
CA LYS A 65 -3.98 -6.62 6.95
C LYS A 65 -4.79 -7.90 7.15
N PRO A 66 -4.14 -9.05 7.46
CA PRO A 66 -4.84 -10.32 7.68
C PRO A 66 -5.76 -10.25 8.90
N SER A 67 -6.80 -11.07 8.92
CA SER A 67 -7.76 -11.17 10.02
C SER A 67 -7.58 -12.41 10.91
N SER A 68 -6.73 -13.35 10.47
CA SER A 68 -6.44 -14.60 11.18
C SER A 68 -5.03 -15.11 10.87
N TYR A 69 -4.48 -15.94 11.74
CA TYR A 69 -3.22 -16.66 11.51
C TYR A 69 -3.20 -17.98 12.28
N ILE A 70 -2.38 -18.89 11.80
CA ILE A 70 -2.06 -20.14 12.53
C ILE A 70 -0.71 -19.99 13.23
N GLU A 71 0.29 -19.51 12.52
CA GLU A 71 1.65 -19.28 13.01
C GLU A 71 2.04 -17.83 12.72
N ILE A 72 2.50 -17.09 13.73
CA ILE A 72 2.82 -15.67 13.61
C ILE A 72 3.95 -15.38 12.60
N ASN A 73 4.92 -16.28 12.49
CA ASN A 73 6.01 -16.15 11.53
C ASN A 73 5.52 -16.09 10.08
N ASN A 74 4.32 -16.61 9.80
CA ASN A 74 3.71 -16.57 8.47
C ASN A 74 3.20 -15.19 8.05
N PHE A 75 3.23 -14.19 8.94
CA PHE A 75 2.92 -12.80 8.61
C PHE A 75 4.05 -12.05 7.89
N TYR A 76 5.27 -12.54 7.94
CA TYR A 76 6.43 -11.90 7.32
C TYR A 76 6.50 -12.27 5.82
N THR A 77 5.59 -11.71 5.03
CA THR A 77 5.33 -12.09 3.65
C THR A 77 5.59 -10.94 2.67
N PRO A 78 5.89 -11.22 1.40
CA PRO A 78 5.94 -10.20 0.35
C PRO A 78 4.69 -9.32 0.30
N THR A 79 3.51 -9.86 0.58
CA THR A 79 2.26 -9.08 0.62
C THR A 79 2.30 -8.03 1.73
N VAL A 80 2.70 -8.38 2.94
CA VAL A 80 2.78 -7.44 4.07
C VAL A 80 3.83 -6.35 3.83
N TYR A 81 4.96 -6.69 3.23
CA TYR A 81 6.09 -5.80 2.98
C TYR A 81 5.92 -4.99 1.69
N GLU A 82 5.91 -5.67 0.54
CA GLU A 82 5.99 -5.02 -0.78
C GLU A 82 4.64 -4.45 -1.21
N LYS A 83 3.56 -5.24 -1.12
CA LYS A 83 2.22 -4.72 -1.41
C LYS A 83 1.80 -3.68 -0.36
N GLY A 84 2.17 -3.86 0.91
CA GLY A 84 2.00 -2.86 1.95
C GLY A 84 2.67 -1.53 1.58
N ALA A 85 3.89 -1.55 1.07
CA ALA A 85 4.59 -0.35 0.59
C ALA A 85 3.88 0.30 -0.61
N GLU A 86 3.31 -0.50 -1.53
CA GLU A 86 2.54 0.03 -2.65
C GLU A 86 1.22 0.68 -2.21
N VAL A 87 0.57 0.16 -1.17
CA VAL A 87 -0.61 0.83 -0.57
C VAL A 87 -0.22 2.20 0.00
N ILE A 88 0.90 2.29 0.72
CA ILE A 88 1.42 3.57 1.21
C ILE A 88 1.77 4.51 0.04
N ARG A 89 2.37 3.99 -1.02
CA ARG A 89 2.69 4.76 -2.23
C ARG A 89 1.43 5.29 -2.91
N LEU A 90 0.37 4.49 -2.96
CA LEU A 90 -0.91 4.90 -3.51
C LEU A 90 -1.53 6.04 -2.68
N ILE A 91 -1.51 5.96 -1.36
CA ILE A 91 -1.92 7.04 -0.46
C ILE A 91 -1.08 8.30 -0.74
N HIS A 92 0.25 8.16 -0.76
CA HIS A 92 1.18 9.27 -1.04
C HIS A 92 0.87 9.96 -2.37
N THR A 93 0.60 9.18 -3.43
CA THR A 93 0.26 9.71 -4.75
C THR A 93 -1.09 10.44 -4.74
N THR A 94 -2.06 9.91 -4.01
CA THR A 94 -3.41 10.48 -3.92
C THR A 94 -3.42 11.81 -3.17
N VAL A 95 -2.80 11.86 -1.99
CA VAL A 95 -2.81 13.08 -1.15
C VAL A 95 -1.73 14.09 -1.55
N GLY A 96 -0.72 13.66 -2.28
CA GLY A 96 0.45 14.43 -2.70
C GLY A 96 1.49 14.62 -1.58
N GLU A 97 2.73 14.87 -1.99
CA GLU A 97 3.91 14.95 -1.11
C GLU A 97 3.70 15.86 0.12
N LYS A 98 3.21 17.10 -0.10
CA LYS A 98 3.06 18.07 0.99
C LYS A 98 2.07 17.61 2.07
N ASN A 99 0.96 17.02 1.65
CA ASN A 99 -0.07 16.55 2.59
C ASN A 99 0.37 15.24 3.23
N PHE A 100 1.06 14.37 2.50
CA PHE A 100 1.66 13.16 3.07
C PHE A 100 2.63 13.50 4.20
N GLN A 101 3.52 14.49 4.01
CA GLN A 101 4.44 14.94 5.05
C GLN A 101 3.71 15.52 6.28
N LYS A 102 2.60 16.27 6.07
CA LYS A 102 1.75 16.73 7.17
C LYS A 102 1.09 15.56 7.90
N GLY A 103 0.58 14.58 7.14
CA GLY A 103 -0.03 13.36 7.67
C GLY A 103 0.96 12.53 8.51
N MET A 104 2.19 12.37 8.04
CA MET A 104 3.26 11.72 8.79
C MET A 104 3.55 12.43 10.13
N LYS A 105 3.64 13.75 10.12
CA LYS A 105 3.83 14.55 11.36
C LYS A 105 2.64 14.37 12.31
N LEU A 106 1.44 14.40 11.78
CA LEU A 106 0.21 14.24 12.54
C LEU A 106 0.12 12.83 13.15
N TYR A 107 0.42 11.79 12.35
CA TYR A 107 0.46 10.39 12.80
C TYR A 107 1.45 10.20 13.96
N ILE A 108 2.69 10.68 13.80
CA ILE A 108 3.69 10.59 14.87
C ILE A 108 3.25 11.38 16.10
N SER A 109 2.74 12.60 15.94
CA SER A 109 2.29 13.44 17.06
C SER A 109 1.14 12.80 17.86
N ARG A 110 0.21 12.12 17.20
CA ARG A 110 -0.93 11.45 17.83
C ARG A 110 -0.55 10.17 18.58
N HIS A 111 0.42 9.45 18.03
CA HIS A 111 0.72 8.07 18.44
C HIS A 111 2.14 7.92 19.02
N ASP A 112 2.83 9.01 19.31
CA ASP A 112 4.16 8.97 19.91
C ASP A 112 4.14 8.20 21.24
N GLY A 113 4.97 7.15 21.34
CA GLY A 113 5.03 6.27 22.51
C GLY A 113 3.80 5.38 22.69
N LYS A 114 2.94 5.23 21.68
CA LYS A 114 1.70 4.44 21.74
C LYS A 114 1.71 3.32 20.69
N ALA A 115 0.73 2.40 20.85
CA ALA A 115 0.39 1.41 19.84
C ALA A 115 -0.67 1.97 18.87
N ALA A 116 -0.45 1.77 17.57
CA ALA A 116 -1.31 2.27 16.50
C ALA A 116 -1.77 1.16 15.54
N THR A 117 -2.76 1.48 14.72
CA THR A 117 -3.34 0.62 13.68
C THR A 117 -3.10 1.19 12.29
N CYS A 118 -3.34 0.38 11.24
CA CYS A 118 -3.37 0.85 9.86
C CYS A 118 -4.45 1.94 9.67
N ASP A 119 -5.59 1.80 10.37
CA ASP A 119 -6.68 2.75 10.31
C ASP A 119 -6.31 4.10 10.95
N ASP A 120 -5.54 4.09 12.04
CA ASP A 120 -4.99 5.32 12.66
C ASP A 120 -4.05 6.08 11.70
N PHE A 121 -3.26 5.34 10.93
CA PHE A 121 -2.40 5.93 9.91
C PHE A 121 -3.23 6.56 8.78
N LEU A 122 -4.20 5.81 8.25
CA LEU A 122 -5.08 6.29 7.19
C LEU A 122 -5.85 7.54 7.62
N LEU A 123 -6.39 7.54 8.84
CA LEU A 123 -7.09 8.70 9.41
C LEU A 123 -6.18 9.92 9.53
N ALA A 124 -4.93 9.75 9.94
CA ALA A 124 -3.97 10.85 10.00
C ALA A 124 -3.68 11.45 8.60
N MET A 125 -3.62 10.62 7.56
CA MET A 125 -3.45 11.08 6.17
C MET A 125 -4.70 11.80 5.66
N GLN A 126 -5.88 11.27 5.96
CA GLN A 126 -7.17 11.88 5.61
C GLN A 126 -7.31 13.26 6.27
N ASP A 127 -7.09 13.35 7.58
CA ASP A 127 -7.21 14.61 8.33
C ASP A 127 -6.21 15.68 7.86
N ALA A 128 -5.01 15.27 7.47
CA ALA A 128 -3.98 16.19 7.01
C ALA A 128 -4.18 16.69 5.58
N SER A 129 -4.83 15.90 4.74
CA SER A 129 -5.05 16.20 3.32
C SER A 129 -6.42 16.83 3.05
N GLY A 130 -7.43 16.46 3.82
CA GLY A 130 -8.83 16.74 3.56
C GLY A 130 -9.46 15.82 2.49
N GLU A 131 -8.72 14.81 2.00
CA GLU A 131 -9.20 13.84 1.03
C GLU A 131 -9.96 12.71 1.73
N ASP A 132 -11.02 12.20 1.10
CA ASP A 132 -11.71 10.99 1.58
C ASP A 132 -10.91 9.75 1.17
N LEU A 133 -10.32 9.09 2.16
CA LEU A 133 -9.54 7.88 1.98
C LEU A 133 -10.29 6.62 2.47
N SER A 134 -11.59 6.70 2.71
CA SER A 134 -12.40 5.58 3.25
C SER A 134 -12.31 4.32 2.39
N LEU A 135 -12.23 4.45 1.06
CA LEU A 135 -12.10 3.32 0.14
C LEU A 135 -10.72 2.63 0.21
N PHE A 136 -9.71 3.27 0.81
CA PHE A 136 -8.40 2.65 0.95
C PHE A 136 -8.38 1.47 1.92
N GLU A 137 -9.37 1.34 2.81
CA GLU A 137 -9.54 0.17 3.67
C GLU A 137 -9.59 -1.13 2.85
N HIS A 138 -10.17 -1.11 1.65
CA HIS A 138 -10.23 -2.27 0.76
C HIS A 138 -8.85 -2.77 0.33
N TRP A 139 -7.87 -1.87 0.15
CA TRP A 139 -6.50 -2.26 -0.16
C TRP A 139 -5.80 -3.00 0.99
N TYR A 140 -6.22 -2.75 2.22
CA TYR A 140 -5.72 -3.45 3.40
C TYR A 140 -6.42 -4.78 3.65
N THR A 141 -7.72 -4.88 3.34
CA THR A 141 -8.58 -6.00 3.76
C THR A 141 -8.88 -7.01 2.68
N GLN A 142 -8.60 -6.69 1.42
CA GLN A 142 -8.83 -7.59 0.28
C GLN A 142 -7.51 -8.19 -0.23
N SER A 143 -7.53 -9.48 -0.55
CA SER A 143 -6.43 -10.19 -1.20
C SER A 143 -6.56 -10.17 -2.72
N GLY A 144 -5.51 -10.59 -3.43
CA GLY A 144 -5.47 -10.68 -4.87
C GLY A 144 -4.92 -9.43 -5.56
N THR A 145 -4.47 -9.60 -6.80
CA THR A 145 -3.93 -8.52 -7.64
C THR A 145 -5.04 -7.96 -8.51
N PRO A 146 -5.27 -6.63 -8.50
CA PRO A 146 -6.28 -6.02 -9.37
C PRO A 146 -5.95 -6.22 -10.84
N GLU A 147 -6.92 -6.64 -11.62
CA GLU A 147 -6.82 -6.70 -13.07
C GLU A 147 -7.57 -5.51 -13.68
N LEU A 148 -6.88 -4.72 -14.49
CA LEU A 148 -7.42 -3.52 -15.11
C LEU A 148 -7.60 -3.73 -16.61
N ASN A 149 -8.84 -3.78 -17.07
CA ASN A 149 -9.20 -3.76 -18.48
C ASN A 149 -9.49 -2.33 -18.94
N VAL A 150 -8.70 -1.83 -19.88
CA VAL A 150 -8.85 -0.45 -20.39
C VAL A 150 -9.22 -0.49 -21.87
N VAL A 151 -10.37 0.10 -22.19
CA VAL A 151 -10.79 0.33 -23.58
C VAL A 151 -10.63 1.81 -23.89
N ILE A 152 -9.79 2.12 -24.90
CA ILE A 152 -9.53 3.48 -25.34
C ILE A 152 -10.14 3.69 -26.72
N LYS A 153 -10.95 4.75 -26.89
CA LYS A 153 -11.52 5.16 -28.15
C LYS A 153 -11.23 6.63 -28.41
N TYR A 154 -10.51 6.90 -29.50
CA TYR A 154 -10.28 8.26 -29.95
C TYR A 154 -11.42 8.69 -30.88
N ILE A 155 -12.04 9.86 -30.65
CA ILE A 155 -13.08 10.46 -31.46
C ILE A 155 -12.50 11.66 -32.18
N ALA A 156 -12.05 11.46 -33.43
CA ALA A 156 -11.36 12.47 -34.20
C ALA A 156 -12.22 13.74 -34.44
N LYS A 157 -13.55 13.60 -34.62
CA LYS A 157 -14.45 14.74 -34.84
C LYS A 157 -14.49 15.74 -33.70
N SER A 158 -14.30 15.32 -32.45
CA SER A 158 -14.34 16.17 -31.26
C SER A 158 -12.98 16.36 -30.62
N ASN A 159 -11.94 15.69 -31.12
CA ASN A 159 -10.60 15.63 -30.53
C ASN A 159 -10.61 15.14 -29.09
N HIS A 160 -11.53 14.20 -28.78
CA HIS A 160 -11.66 13.62 -27.43
C HIS A 160 -11.15 12.17 -27.40
N LEU A 161 -10.52 11.83 -26.29
CA LEU A 161 -10.15 10.47 -25.94
C LEU A 161 -11.13 9.96 -24.89
N HIS A 162 -11.87 8.90 -25.20
CA HIS A 162 -12.69 8.18 -24.23
C HIS A 162 -11.91 6.98 -23.74
N ALA A 163 -11.64 6.93 -22.43
CA ALA A 163 -11.07 5.78 -21.76
C ALA A 163 -12.10 5.22 -20.78
N VAL A 164 -12.43 3.96 -20.92
CA VAL A 164 -13.27 3.23 -19.97
C VAL A 164 -12.41 2.16 -19.35
N SER A 165 -12.31 2.15 -18.02
CA SER A 165 -11.56 1.15 -17.28
C SER A 165 -12.49 0.33 -16.40
N TYR A 166 -12.28 -0.98 -16.40
CA TYR A 166 -12.94 -1.93 -15.53
C TYR A 166 -11.87 -2.61 -14.68
N THR A 167 -12.08 -2.64 -13.37
CA THR A 167 -11.17 -3.30 -12.43
C THR A 167 -11.88 -4.47 -11.81
N HIS A 168 -11.24 -5.66 -11.80
CA HIS A 168 -11.67 -6.78 -10.98
C HIS A 168 -10.52 -7.23 -10.08
N LEU A 169 -10.86 -7.69 -8.89
CA LEU A 169 -9.97 -8.52 -8.10
C LEU A 169 -10.22 -9.96 -8.54
N THR A 170 -9.23 -10.59 -9.14
CA THR A 170 -9.26 -12.04 -9.36
C THR A 170 -8.99 -12.68 -8.02
N LEU A 171 -10.07 -13.12 -7.36
CA LEU A 171 -9.92 -14.03 -6.22
C LEU A 171 -9.39 -15.36 -6.77
N PRO A 172 -8.43 -16.03 -6.10
CA PRO A 172 -8.06 -17.38 -6.46
C PRO A 172 -9.31 -18.24 -6.41
N THR A 173 -9.71 -18.79 -7.55
CA THR A 173 -10.77 -19.79 -7.60
C THR A 173 -10.27 -21.00 -6.84
N ASN A 174 -10.86 -21.23 -5.66
CA ASN A 174 -10.69 -22.50 -4.97
C ASN A 174 -11.20 -23.60 -5.90
N ALA A 175 -10.29 -24.31 -6.55
CA ALA A 175 -10.56 -25.55 -7.24
C ALA A 175 -10.42 -26.71 -6.26
#